data_662d5757894f2af00a8f96f2825dcd4d
#
_entry.id   662d5757894f2af00a8f96f2825dcd4d
#
_cell.length_a   1.000
_cell.length_b   1.000
_cell.length_c   1.000
_cell.angle_alpha   90.00
_cell.angle_beta   90.00
_cell.angle_gamma   90.00
#
_symmetry.space_group_name_H-M   'P 1'
#
loop_
_entity.id
_entity.type
_entity.pdbx_description
1 polymer ?
#
loop_
_entity_poly.entity_id
_entity_poly.type
_entity_poly.pdbx_seq_one_letter_code
_entity_poly.pdbx_strand_id
1 'polypeptide(L)'
;MKPEKGDYKYKFIFSLITAAAVTAGSFSAVTAAEVQGPLAPSTSSATTDQPEPAPGTDATTANQPEPAPDATASDGQGTLSPPSDNSKSSVFGQASSVEAPTDEKLASLLTQLQDRLPVSNGSWSVYVRDLYNESEGSINDHSMQAASLIKLYIMGAVYENYETLTGQYGQQQVDSNLYSMITVSDNDAANTLTGCLGGGDSSAGMAVVNSFCSTHGFNNTHMGRLLLQSNEYDDNYTSVADCGHLLYEMYSGNSSEYPYADSMFDLLAAQTRRNKIPAQMPSDVKIANKTGELDDVENDAGIIYDADNELILVFMSENLSECGSAQSTIATLSRQIYDYYNSVS
;
A
#
# COMPACT_ATOMS: atom_id res chain seq x y z
N MET A 1 -18.48 7.74 35.38
CA MET A 1 -18.37 9.12 34.87
C MET A 1 -17.71 8.97 33.54
N LYS A 2 -18.43 9.00 32.43
CA LYS A 2 -17.85 8.87 31.08
C LYS A 2 -16.94 10.08 30.85
N PRO A 3 -15.70 9.91 30.36
CA PRO A 3 -14.91 11.03 29.93
C PRO A 3 -15.63 11.71 28.76
N GLU A 4 -15.65 13.04 28.78
CA GLU A 4 -16.18 13.83 27.66
C GLU A 4 -15.40 13.45 26.39
N LYS A 5 -16.16 13.12 25.33
CA LYS A 5 -15.63 12.94 23.99
C LYS A 5 -14.83 14.19 23.66
N GLY A 6 -13.50 14.05 23.52
CA GLY A 6 -12.70 15.07 22.92
C GLY A 6 -13.32 15.41 21.57
N ASP A 7 -13.66 16.68 21.38
CA ASP A 7 -14.21 17.20 20.14
C ASP A 7 -13.16 17.06 19.02
N TYR A 8 -13.02 15.88 18.45
CA TYR A 8 -12.38 15.69 17.16
C TYR A 8 -13.34 16.28 16.12
N LYS A 9 -13.27 17.59 15.99
CA LYS A 9 -14.02 18.33 14.99
C LYS A 9 -13.40 18.05 13.64
N TYR A 10 -13.87 17.01 12.95
CA TYR A 10 -13.75 16.93 11.51
C TYR A 10 -14.41 18.19 10.93
N LYS A 11 -13.59 19.18 10.61
CA LYS A 11 -14.02 20.26 9.74
C LYS A 11 -14.11 19.67 8.35
N PHE A 12 -15.28 19.15 7.99
CA PHE A 12 -15.63 18.93 6.60
C PHE A 12 -15.53 20.29 5.88
N ILE A 13 -14.38 20.56 5.32
CA ILE A 13 -14.25 21.56 4.27
C ILE A 13 -14.65 20.82 3.00
N PHE A 14 -15.95 20.81 2.70
CA PHE A 14 -16.41 20.58 1.35
C PHE A 14 -15.79 21.67 0.50
N SER A 15 -14.64 21.40 -0.12
CA SER A 15 -14.17 22.14 -1.26
C SER A 15 -15.13 21.83 -2.39
N LEU A 16 -16.14 22.70 -2.53
CA LEU A 16 -17.06 22.72 -3.64
C LEU A 16 -16.19 22.96 -4.88
N ILE A 17 -15.85 21.91 -5.62
CA ILE A 17 -15.37 22.07 -6.98
C ILE A 17 -16.55 22.62 -7.76
N THR A 18 -16.63 23.93 -7.86
CA THR A 18 -17.50 24.63 -8.80
C THR A 18 -17.01 24.29 -10.19
N ALA A 19 -17.70 23.35 -10.83
CA ALA A 19 -17.59 23.16 -12.25
C ALA A 19 -17.96 24.50 -12.91
N ALA A 20 -16.96 25.20 -13.41
CA ALA A 20 -17.16 26.36 -14.24
C ALA A 20 -17.87 25.92 -15.52
N ALA A 21 -19.17 26.18 -15.60
CA ALA A 21 -19.94 26.06 -16.83
C ALA A 21 -19.37 27.07 -17.82
N VAL A 22 -18.62 26.59 -18.78
CA VAL A 22 -18.25 27.37 -19.97
C VAL A 22 -19.52 27.59 -20.76
N THR A 23 -20.03 28.82 -20.75
CA THR A 23 -21.13 29.30 -21.58
C THR A 23 -20.73 29.15 -23.03
N ALA A 24 -21.42 28.24 -23.73
CA ALA A 24 -21.33 28.10 -25.16
C ALA A 24 -21.86 29.35 -25.85
N GLY A 25 -20.95 30.05 -26.53
CA GLY A 25 -21.28 31.06 -27.50
C GLY A 25 -21.94 30.43 -28.72
N SER A 26 -23.06 31.03 -29.10
CA SER A 26 -23.90 30.74 -30.27
C SER A 26 -23.10 30.69 -31.56
N PHE A 27 -23.19 29.59 -32.33
CA PHE A 27 -22.97 29.61 -33.78
C PHE A 27 -24.12 28.91 -34.50
N SER A 28 -24.57 29.63 -35.51
CA SER A 28 -25.75 29.42 -36.34
C SER A 28 -25.80 28.08 -37.06
N ALA A 29 -27.02 27.58 -37.20
CA ALA A 29 -27.41 26.46 -38.03
C ALA A 29 -27.13 26.70 -39.53
N VAL A 30 -26.57 25.68 -40.19
CA VAL A 30 -26.70 25.49 -41.64
C VAL A 30 -27.27 24.10 -41.87
N THR A 31 -28.47 24.07 -42.41
CA THR A 31 -29.21 22.90 -42.93
C THR A 31 -28.65 22.45 -44.27
N ALA A 32 -28.49 21.16 -44.50
CA ALA A 32 -28.69 20.44 -45.78
C ALA A 32 -28.48 18.94 -45.53
N ALA A 33 -29.50 18.18 -45.61
CA ALA A 33 -30.10 17.46 -46.70
C ALA A 33 -29.68 15.97 -46.71
N GLU A 34 -30.74 15.16 -46.56
CA GLU A 34 -30.81 13.69 -46.78
C GLU A 34 -30.26 13.26 -48.15
N VAL A 35 -29.57 12.11 -48.16
CA VAL A 35 -29.69 11.13 -49.27
C VAL A 35 -29.66 9.71 -48.72
N GLN A 36 -30.68 8.96 -49.09
CA GLN A 36 -30.97 7.56 -48.73
C GLN A 36 -30.06 6.54 -49.40
N GLY A 37 -29.72 5.46 -48.71
CA GLY A 37 -29.74 4.04 -48.85
C GLY A 37 -29.36 3.34 -50.17
N PRO A 38 -29.53 1.98 -50.26
CA PRO A 38 -28.90 0.92 -49.50
C PRO A 38 -28.06 -0.03 -50.40
N LEU A 39 -27.37 -1.03 -49.87
CA LEU A 39 -27.28 -2.41 -50.38
C LEU A 39 -26.13 -3.22 -49.68
N ALA A 40 -26.51 -4.37 -49.14
CA ALA A 40 -25.62 -5.46 -48.77
C ALA A 40 -25.51 -6.44 -49.97
N PRO A 41 -24.91 -7.64 -49.89
CA PRO A 41 -23.61 -8.06 -49.30
C PRO A 41 -22.76 -8.81 -50.34
N SER A 42 -21.53 -9.14 -50.09
CA SER A 42 -20.87 -10.25 -50.78
C SER A 42 -19.78 -10.90 -49.92
N THR A 43 -19.97 -12.17 -49.70
CA THR A 43 -19.04 -13.19 -49.22
C THR A 43 -17.87 -13.37 -50.16
N SER A 44 -16.65 -13.55 -49.63
CA SER A 44 -15.65 -14.45 -50.20
C SER A 44 -14.61 -14.87 -49.18
N SER A 45 -14.45 -16.14 -49.12
CA SER A 45 -13.60 -17.02 -48.34
C SER A 45 -12.15 -17.10 -48.86
N ALA A 46 -11.30 -17.66 -47.96
CA ALA A 46 -10.03 -18.35 -48.16
C ALA A 46 -8.79 -17.46 -48.43
N THR A 47 -7.61 -17.73 -47.92
CA THR A 47 -6.90 -18.97 -47.61
C THR A 47 -5.63 -18.62 -46.79
N THR A 48 -5.29 -19.50 -45.92
CA THR A 48 -3.97 -19.86 -45.37
C THR A 48 -2.76 -19.46 -46.22
N ASP A 49 -1.73 -18.91 -45.54
CA ASP A 49 -0.34 -19.32 -45.76
C ASP A 49 0.54 -18.95 -44.61
N GLN A 50 1.07 -20.00 -43.99
CA GLN A 50 2.13 -20.00 -43.01
C GLN A 50 3.39 -20.47 -43.80
N PRO A 51 4.57 -19.88 -43.67
CA PRO A 51 5.82 -20.53 -44.02
C PRO A 51 6.55 -21.08 -42.80
N GLU A 52 6.88 -22.35 -42.90
CA GLU A 52 7.71 -23.18 -42.05
C GLU A 52 9.18 -22.75 -42.11
N PRO A 53 10.05 -23.16 -41.12
CA PRO A 53 11.39 -22.72 -40.93
C PRO A 53 12.38 -23.57 -41.75
N ALA A 54 13.47 -22.99 -42.20
CA ALA A 54 14.61 -23.67 -42.81
C ALA A 54 15.83 -23.70 -41.87
N PRO A 55 16.75 -24.67 -42.03
CA PRO A 55 17.53 -25.30 -40.98
C PRO A 55 18.94 -24.70 -40.76
N GLY A 56 19.53 -25.16 -39.63
CA GLY A 56 20.76 -24.76 -39.02
C GLY A 56 22.05 -24.86 -39.85
N THR A 57 23.06 -24.22 -39.29
CA THR A 57 24.46 -24.65 -39.44
C THR A 57 25.24 -24.45 -38.14
N ASP A 58 26.03 -25.47 -37.89
CA ASP A 58 26.89 -25.78 -36.75
C ASP A 58 28.00 -24.79 -36.42
N ALA A 59 28.37 -24.83 -35.15
CA ALA A 59 29.70 -24.90 -34.53
C ALA A 59 30.69 -23.71 -34.71
N THR A 60 31.14 -23.15 -33.60
CA THR A 60 32.52 -23.36 -33.10
C THR A 60 32.77 -22.58 -31.78
N THR A 61 33.07 -23.36 -30.77
CA THR A 61 34.13 -23.32 -29.75
C THR A 61 34.80 -22.00 -29.33
N ALA A 62 34.85 -21.87 -27.99
CA ALA A 62 35.98 -21.42 -27.16
C ALA A 62 36.22 -19.92 -26.96
N ASN A 63 36.05 -19.47 -25.70
CA ASN A 63 37.20 -19.19 -24.83
C ASN A 63 36.73 -18.71 -23.44
N GLN A 64 37.12 -19.52 -22.47
CA GLN A 64 37.10 -19.17 -21.05
C GLN A 64 38.43 -18.47 -20.74
N PRO A 65 38.53 -17.40 -19.99
CA PRO A 65 39.78 -16.99 -19.37
C PRO A 65 39.90 -17.54 -17.96
N GLU A 66 41.07 -18.13 -17.70
CA GLU A 66 41.59 -18.66 -16.45
C GLU A 66 41.75 -17.59 -15.35
N PRO A 67 41.87 -18.03 -14.07
CA PRO A 67 42.05 -17.13 -12.92
C PRO A 67 43.52 -16.73 -12.73
N ALA A 68 43.74 -15.50 -12.32
CA ALA A 68 45.09 -14.98 -11.96
C ALA A 68 45.45 -15.31 -10.48
N PRO A 69 46.72 -15.35 -10.14
CA PRO A 69 47.26 -16.13 -9.04
C PRO A 69 47.36 -15.40 -7.70
N ASP A 70 47.33 -16.21 -6.67
CA ASP A 70 47.71 -16.04 -5.27
C ASP A 70 48.94 -15.15 -5.04
N ALA A 71 48.89 -14.23 -4.09
CA ALA A 71 50.06 -13.60 -3.50
C ALA A 71 50.02 -13.75 -1.97
N THR A 72 51.01 -14.52 -1.56
CA THR A 72 51.36 -14.97 -0.23
C THR A 72 51.69 -13.85 0.76
N ALA A 73 51.40 -14.23 2.00
CA ALA A 73 51.67 -13.65 3.29
C ALA A 73 53.02 -12.92 3.53
N SER A 74 53.01 -11.92 4.39
CA SER A 74 54.14 -11.55 5.24
C SER A 74 53.64 -11.10 6.62
N ASP A 75 54.17 -11.77 7.61
CA ASP A 75 54.03 -11.57 9.04
C ASP A 75 54.52 -10.18 9.52
N GLY A 76 53.85 -9.61 10.50
CA GLY A 76 54.32 -8.47 11.25
C GLY A 76 53.61 -8.38 12.60
N GLN A 77 54.12 -9.10 13.60
CA GLN A 77 53.77 -8.96 15.00
C GLN A 77 54.11 -7.58 15.55
N GLY A 78 53.17 -6.93 16.19
CA GLY A 78 53.37 -5.75 16.99
C GLY A 78 52.35 -5.70 18.12
N THR A 79 52.72 -6.29 19.24
CA THR A 79 52.05 -6.17 20.55
C THR A 79 52.21 -4.77 21.13
N LEU A 80 51.12 -4.09 21.42
CA LEU A 80 51.09 -3.03 22.45
C LEU A 80 49.76 -3.14 23.22
N SER A 81 49.93 -3.43 24.53
CA SER A 81 48.88 -3.44 25.54
C SER A 81 48.33 -2.06 25.83
N PRO A 82 47.08 -1.95 26.30
CA PRO A 82 46.44 -0.67 26.58
C PRO A 82 46.81 -0.12 27.99
N PRO A 83 46.75 1.18 28.21
CA PRO A 83 46.69 1.74 29.55
C PRO A 83 45.26 1.72 30.06
N SER A 84 45.11 1.21 31.26
CA SER A 84 43.96 1.30 32.13
C SER A 84 43.86 2.72 32.70
N ASP A 85 42.63 3.12 32.90
CA ASP A 85 42.08 3.91 34.00
C ASP A 85 41.32 5.18 33.56
N ASN A 86 40.11 5.31 33.80
CA ASN A 86 39.46 5.97 34.94
C ASN A 86 37.95 6.07 34.77
N SER A 87 37.26 5.46 35.68
CA SER A 87 35.90 5.63 36.11
C SER A 87 35.31 7.02 35.90
N LYS A 88 34.22 7.09 35.09
CA LYS A 88 33.06 7.95 35.39
C LYS A 88 31.78 7.13 35.19
N SER A 89 31.27 6.68 36.32
CA SER A 89 29.91 6.17 36.49
C SER A 89 28.94 7.23 36.01
N SER A 90 28.39 7.06 34.81
CA SER A 90 27.15 7.71 34.39
C SER A 90 26.02 6.72 34.74
N VAL A 91 25.32 7.06 35.80
CA VAL A 91 24.02 6.48 36.13
C VAL A 91 23.05 6.85 35.01
N PHE A 92 23.02 6.02 33.96
CA PHE A 92 21.86 6.00 33.10
C PHE A 92 20.79 5.23 33.86
N GLY A 93 19.77 5.96 34.32
CA GLY A 93 18.59 5.41 34.89
C GLY A 93 18.07 4.33 33.93
N GLN A 94 17.83 3.15 34.48
CA GLN A 94 16.98 2.16 33.84
C GLN A 94 15.66 2.85 33.52
N ALA A 95 15.42 3.08 32.22
CA ALA A 95 14.08 3.30 31.74
C ALA A 95 13.30 2.04 32.15
N SER A 96 12.49 2.16 33.18
CA SER A 96 11.43 1.22 33.44
C SER A 96 10.66 1.08 32.13
N SER A 97 10.77 -0.08 31.49
CA SER A 97 9.82 -0.51 30.50
C SER A 97 8.48 -0.62 31.24
N VAL A 98 7.70 0.44 31.22
CA VAL A 98 6.28 0.35 31.54
C VAL A 98 5.74 -0.49 30.39
N GLU A 99 5.52 -1.79 30.63
CA GLU A 99 4.68 -2.59 29.77
C GLU A 99 3.35 -1.83 29.64
N ALA A 100 3.00 -1.46 28.41
CA ALA A 100 1.68 -0.93 28.12
C ALA A 100 0.64 -1.91 28.73
N PRO A 101 -0.42 -1.42 29.39
CA PRO A 101 -1.42 -2.29 29.95
C PRO A 101 -1.93 -3.20 28.85
N THR A 102 -1.72 -4.52 29.03
CA THR A 102 -2.20 -5.55 28.10
C THR A 102 -3.72 -5.40 28.04
N ASP A 103 -4.25 -4.95 26.90
CA ASP A 103 -5.67 -4.95 26.65
C ASP A 103 -6.13 -6.40 26.51
N GLU A 104 -6.65 -6.97 27.64
CA GLU A 104 -7.13 -8.34 27.71
C GLU A 104 -8.20 -8.63 26.65
N LYS A 105 -8.99 -7.60 26.29
CA LYS A 105 -10.04 -7.69 25.28
C LYS A 105 -9.41 -7.93 23.89
N LEU A 106 -8.40 -7.16 23.54
CA LEU A 106 -7.67 -7.31 22.27
C LEU A 106 -6.90 -8.64 22.24
N ALA A 107 -6.22 -9.01 23.31
CA ALA A 107 -5.48 -10.29 23.38
C ALA A 107 -6.41 -11.49 23.19
N SER A 108 -7.60 -11.47 23.83
CA SER A 108 -8.63 -12.49 23.65
C SER A 108 -9.15 -12.54 22.21
N LEU A 109 -9.36 -11.38 21.57
CA LEU A 109 -9.79 -11.29 20.18
C LEU A 109 -8.74 -11.89 19.24
N LEU A 110 -7.47 -11.51 19.39
CA LEU A 110 -6.38 -12.01 18.53
C LEU A 110 -6.24 -13.54 18.63
N THR A 111 -6.40 -14.10 19.84
CA THR A 111 -6.41 -15.56 20.02
C THR A 111 -7.57 -16.22 19.25
N GLN A 112 -8.78 -15.66 19.33
CA GLN A 112 -9.92 -16.18 18.60
C GLN A 112 -9.77 -16.05 17.08
N LEU A 113 -9.15 -14.97 16.59
CA LEU A 113 -8.87 -14.76 15.16
C LEU A 113 -7.84 -15.75 14.66
N GLN A 114 -6.78 -16.01 15.42
CA GLN A 114 -5.73 -16.95 15.04
C GLN A 114 -6.28 -18.36 14.79
N ASP A 115 -7.21 -18.82 15.61
CA ASP A 115 -7.88 -20.13 15.46
C ASP A 115 -8.78 -20.22 14.21
N ARG A 116 -9.13 -19.08 13.61
CA ARG A 116 -10.04 -18.99 12.47
C ARG A 116 -9.35 -18.68 11.16
N LEU A 117 -8.07 -18.32 11.19
CA LEU A 117 -7.31 -18.09 9.96
C LEU A 117 -7.16 -19.41 9.19
N PRO A 118 -7.46 -19.43 7.89
CA PRO A 118 -7.39 -20.66 7.09
C PRO A 118 -5.95 -20.95 6.67
N VAL A 119 -5.11 -21.38 7.62
CA VAL A 119 -3.68 -21.67 7.40
C VAL A 119 -3.42 -22.77 6.37
N SER A 120 -4.45 -23.53 5.98
CA SER A 120 -4.37 -24.47 4.86
C SER A 120 -4.51 -23.78 3.49
N ASN A 121 -4.92 -22.50 3.47
CA ASN A 121 -5.03 -21.66 2.28
C ASN A 121 -4.04 -20.50 2.35
N GLY A 122 -2.74 -20.82 2.40
CA GLY A 122 -1.66 -19.84 2.40
C GLY A 122 -1.26 -19.30 3.77
N SER A 123 -0.39 -18.28 3.75
CA SER A 123 0.10 -17.57 4.93
C SER A 123 -0.77 -16.36 5.22
N TRP A 124 -1.00 -16.07 6.49
CA TRP A 124 -1.89 -15.01 6.94
C TRP A 124 -1.25 -14.14 8.02
N SER A 125 -1.42 -12.85 7.90
CA SER A 125 -1.11 -11.85 8.93
C SER A 125 -2.31 -10.93 9.14
N VAL A 126 -2.52 -10.51 10.39
CA VAL A 126 -3.63 -9.63 10.78
C VAL A 126 -3.12 -8.59 11.76
N TYR A 127 -3.59 -7.36 11.63
CA TYR A 127 -3.38 -6.30 12.60
C TYR A 127 -4.73 -5.68 12.97
N VAL A 128 -4.90 -5.39 14.25
CA VAL A 128 -6.09 -4.72 14.81
C VAL A 128 -5.62 -3.62 15.73
N ARG A 129 -6.19 -2.42 15.56
CA ARG A 129 -6.04 -1.31 16.50
C ARG A 129 -7.41 -0.77 16.89
N ASP A 130 -7.62 -0.69 18.19
CA ASP A 130 -8.75 0.02 18.80
C ASP A 130 -8.36 1.49 19.00
N LEU A 131 -8.98 2.38 18.24
CA LEU A 131 -8.65 3.81 18.25
C LEU A 131 -9.21 4.53 19.48
N TYR A 132 -10.14 3.91 20.20
CA TYR A 132 -10.68 4.48 21.42
C TYR A 132 -9.78 4.20 22.65
N ASN A 133 -9.25 2.96 22.75
CA ASN A 133 -8.38 2.54 23.85
C ASN A 133 -6.89 2.67 23.52
N GLU A 134 -6.56 3.08 22.29
CA GLU A 134 -5.19 3.19 21.75
C GLU A 134 -4.41 1.86 21.87
N SER A 135 -5.14 0.73 21.87
CA SER A 135 -4.53 -0.60 21.93
C SER A 135 -4.39 -1.22 20.56
N GLU A 136 -3.28 -1.89 20.32
CA GLU A 136 -2.99 -2.53 19.04
C GLU A 136 -2.34 -3.91 19.23
N GLY A 137 -2.49 -4.75 18.23
CA GLY A 137 -1.83 -6.05 18.22
C GLY A 137 -1.93 -6.73 16.86
N SER A 138 -1.05 -7.69 16.64
CA SER A 138 -0.96 -8.41 15.38
C SER A 138 -0.84 -9.91 15.56
N ILE A 139 -1.16 -10.64 14.49
CA ILE A 139 -0.95 -12.06 14.31
C ILE A 139 0.05 -12.21 13.18
N ASN A 140 1.17 -12.90 13.40
CA ASN A 140 2.19 -13.22 12.41
C ASN A 140 2.71 -11.98 11.64
N ASP A 141 2.99 -10.86 12.35
CA ASP A 141 3.56 -9.68 11.69
C ASP A 141 4.95 -9.98 11.12
N HIS A 142 5.08 -9.88 9.81
CA HIS A 142 6.33 -10.00 9.08
C HIS A 142 6.16 -9.41 7.67
N SER A 143 7.27 -9.24 6.96
CA SER A 143 7.26 -8.74 5.58
C SER A 143 6.58 -9.75 4.64
N MET A 144 5.54 -9.33 3.93
CA MET A 144 4.76 -10.11 2.97
C MET A 144 4.60 -9.33 1.66
N GLN A 145 4.20 -10.01 0.58
CA GLN A 145 3.93 -9.34 -0.70
C GLN A 145 2.85 -8.27 -0.53
N ALA A 146 3.25 -7.02 -0.76
CA ALA A 146 2.37 -5.87 -0.59
C ALA A 146 1.26 -5.81 -1.63
N ALA A 147 1.50 -6.34 -2.83
CA ALA A 147 0.64 -6.06 -3.98
C ALA A 147 0.36 -4.54 -4.07
N SER A 148 -0.89 -4.13 -4.24
CA SER A 148 -1.23 -2.70 -4.30
C SER A 148 -1.24 -1.96 -2.96
N LEU A 149 -0.94 -2.60 -1.82
CA LEU A 149 -0.74 -1.87 -0.56
C LEU A 149 0.52 -0.98 -0.61
N ILE A 150 1.50 -1.29 -1.47
CA ILE A 150 2.66 -0.40 -1.68
C ILE A 150 2.26 1.02 -2.10
N LYS A 151 1.07 1.20 -2.68
CA LYS A 151 0.53 2.50 -3.09
C LYS A 151 0.21 3.43 -1.90
N LEU A 152 0.04 2.89 -0.70
CA LEU A 152 -0.06 3.68 0.53
C LEU A 152 1.23 4.46 0.77
N TYR A 153 2.37 3.82 0.58
CA TYR A 153 3.69 4.42 0.79
C TYR A 153 4.11 5.34 -0.36
N ILE A 154 3.73 5.00 -1.61
CA ILE A 154 3.88 5.91 -2.75
C ILE A 154 3.08 7.19 -2.48
N MET A 155 1.83 7.08 -2.00
CA MET A 155 1.01 8.22 -1.62
C MET A 155 1.67 9.07 -0.53
N GLY A 156 2.20 8.44 0.53
CA GLY A 156 2.93 9.12 1.60
C GLY A 156 4.13 9.90 1.07
N ALA A 157 5.00 9.24 0.28
CA ALA A 157 6.17 9.88 -0.32
C ALA A 157 5.79 11.04 -1.29
N VAL A 158 4.69 10.91 -2.04
CA VAL A 158 4.18 11.98 -2.92
C VAL A 158 3.73 13.17 -2.09
N TYR A 159 2.99 12.98 -1.02
CA TYR A 159 2.53 14.08 -0.19
C TYR A 159 3.67 14.75 0.60
N GLU A 160 4.69 14.00 1.02
CA GLU A 160 5.89 14.59 1.62
C GLU A 160 6.65 15.51 0.65
N ASN A 161 6.55 15.24 -0.66
CA ASN A 161 7.17 16.02 -1.73
C ASN A 161 6.15 16.85 -2.55
N TYR A 162 4.94 17.05 -2.04
CA TYR A 162 3.79 17.52 -2.81
C TYR A 162 4.03 18.87 -3.49
N GLU A 163 4.52 19.87 -2.75
CA GLU A 163 4.78 21.22 -3.29
C GLU A 163 5.81 21.21 -4.43
N THR A 164 6.84 20.38 -4.30
CA THR A 164 7.88 20.22 -5.33
C THR A 164 7.29 19.57 -6.57
N LEU A 165 6.52 18.49 -6.40
CA LEU A 165 5.94 17.74 -7.52
C LEU A 165 4.88 18.56 -8.25
N THR A 166 4.01 19.25 -7.52
CA THR A 166 2.98 20.11 -8.14
C THR A 166 3.58 21.32 -8.85
N GLY A 167 4.68 21.86 -8.33
CA GLY A 167 5.45 22.91 -8.99
C GLY A 167 6.11 22.44 -10.30
N GLN A 168 6.57 21.20 -10.36
CA GLN A 168 7.29 20.64 -11.52
C GLN A 168 6.36 20.04 -12.58
N TYR A 169 5.32 19.30 -12.16
CA TYR A 169 4.45 18.53 -13.06
C TYR A 169 3.03 19.09 -13.17
N GLY A 170 2.69 20.06 -12.34
CA GLY A 170 1.35 20.65 -12.25
C GLY A 170 0.44 19.91 -11.28
N GLN A 171 -0.29 20.67 -10.47
CA GLN A 171 -1.17 20.16 -9.43
C GLN A 171 -2.21 19.17 -9.99
N GLN A 172 -2.89 19.53 -11.08
CA GLN A 172 -3.92 18.68 -11.68
C GLN A 172 -3.38 17.29 -12.06
N GLN A 173 -2.15 17.19 -12.56
CA GLN A 173 -1.55 15.92 -12.92
C GLN A 173 -1.24 15.08 -11.70
N VAL A 174 -0.65 15.67 -10.66
CA VAL A 174 -0.33 14.97 -9.40
C VAL A 174 -1.62 14.47 -8.74
N ASP A 175 -2.62 15.33 -8.55
CA ASP A 175 -3.89 15.00 -7.89
C ASP A 175 -4.68 13.93 -8.65
N SER A 176 -4.75 14.01 -9.98
CA SER A 176 -5.47 13.01 -10.78
C SER A 176 -4.81 11.62 -10.71
N ASN A 177 -3.48 11.56 -10.68
CA ASN A 177 -2.78 10.29 -10.50
C ASN A 177 -2.94 9.75 -9.06
N LEU A 178 -2.85 10.59 -8.03
CA LEU A 178 -3.14 10.20 -6.64
C LEU A 178 -4.56 9.62 -6.52
N TYR A 179 -5.54 10.31 -7.09
CA TYR A 179 -6.93 9.85 -7.09
C TYR A 179 -7.08 8.49 -7.75
N SER A 180 -6.59 8.30 -8.98
CA SER A 180 -6.70 7.04 -9.71
C SER A 180 -5.92 5.92 -9.03
N MET A 181 -4.70 6.21 -8.54
CA MET A 181 -3.85 5.24 -7.83
C MET A 181 -4.55 4.66 -6.59
N ILE A 182 -5.24 5.49 -5.81
CA ILE A 182 -5.85 5.05 -4.55
C ILE A 182 -7.27 4.55 -4.76
N THR A 183 -8.13 5.30 -5.46
CA THR A 183 -9.57 4.99 -5.50
C THR A 183 -9.94 3.79 -6.37
N VAL A 184 -9.23 3.57 -7.48
CA VAL A 184 -9.43 2.44 -8.39
C VAL A 184 -8.21 1.52 -8.48
N SER A 185 -7.15 1.83 -7.72
CA SER A 185 -5.91 1.06 -7.70
C SER A 185 -5.17 1.03 -9.03
N ASP A 186 -5.18 2.16 -9.78
CA ASP A 186 -4.52 2.27 -11.08
C ASP A 186 -2.99 2.08 -10.94
N ASN A 187 -2.43 1.21 -11.79
CA ASN A 187 -1.00 0.86 -11.76
C ASN A 187 -0.15 1.85 -12.54
N ASP A 188 -0.66 2.39 -13.65
CA ASP A 188 0.06 3.36 -14.46
C ASP A 188 0.17 4.70 -13.71
N ALA A 189 -0.88 5.08 -12.97
CA ALA A 189 -0.85 6.24 -12.09
C ALA A 189 0.21 6.08 -10.98
N ALA A 190 0.32 4.90 -10.37
CA ALA A 190 1.35 4.60 -9.37
C ALA A 190 2.75 4.72 -9.97
N ASN A 191 2.99 4.11 -11.14
CA ASN A 191 4.27 4.17 -11.83
C ASN A 191 4.62 5.60 -12.28
N THR A 192 3.64 6.37 -12.73
CA THR A 192 3.81 7.78 -13.09
C THR A 192 4.25 8.60 -11.89
N LEU A 193 3.58 8.46 -10.73
CA LEU A 193 3.95 9.18 -9.51
C LEU A 193 5.34 8.75 -9.01
N THR A 194 5.66 7.46 -9.08
CA THR A 194 7.01 6.98 -8.75
C THR A 194 8.06 7.60 -9.66
N GLY A 195 7.80 7.68 -10.97
CA GLY A 195 8.68 8.39 -11.90
C GLY A 195 8.82 9.88 -11.58
N CYS A 196 7.73 10.56 -11.22
CA CYS A 196 7.77 11.96 -10.80
C CYS A 196 8.63 12.18 -9.55
N LEU A 197 8.53 11.31 -8.55
CA LEU A 197 9.39 11.34 -7.34
C LEU A 197 10.89 11.28 -7.67
N GLY A 198 11.24 10.56 -8.73
CA GLY A 198 12.63 10.44 -9.20
C GLY A 198 13.04 11.44 -10.28
N GLY A 199 12.25 12.48 -10.54
CA GLY A 199 12.55 13.46 -11.60
C GLY A 199 12.53 12.88 -13.02
N GLY A 200 11.76 11.82 -13.25
CA GLY A 200 11.64 11.05 -14.48
C GLY A 200 12.37 9.70 -14.46
N ASP A 201 13.17 9.43 -13.44
CA ASP A 201 13.84 8.14 -13.23
C ASP A 201 13.08 7.29 -12.22
N SER A 202 12.52 6.19 -12.66
CA SER A 202 11.72 5.29 -11.81
C SER A 202 12.55 4.63 -10.70
N SER A 203 13.84 4.33 -10.94
CA SER A 203 14.70 3.73 -9.92
C SER A 203 15.01 4.74 -8.80
N ALA A 204 15.27 6.00 -9.17
CA ALA A 204 15.41 7.08 -8.21
C ALA A 204 14.08 7.32 -7.44
N GLY A 205 12.94 7.21 -8.12
CA GLY A 205 11.63 7.33 -7.49
C GLY A 205 11.34 6.23 -6.48
N MET A 206 11.65 4.96 -6.80
CA MET A 206 11.56 3.85 -5.84
C MET A 206 12.47 4.08 -4.63
N ALA A 207 13.67 4.62 -4.83
CA ALA A 207 14.56 4.97 -3.73
C ALA A 207 13.98 6.07 -2.82
N VAL A 208 13.22 7.04 -3.36
CA VAL A 208 12.49 8.04 -2.57
C VAL A 208 11.38 7.37 -1.73
N VAL A 209 10.59 6.45 -2.31
CA VAL A 209 9.59 5.69 -1.56
C VAL A 209 10.23 4.89 -0.43
N ASN A 210 11.33 4.20 -0.70
CA ASN A 210 12.06 3.43 0.31
C ASN A 210 12.67 4.32 1.41
N SER A 211 13.12 5.52 1.04
CA SER A 211 13.60 6.52 2.01
C SER A 211 12.47 7.01 2.91
N PHE A 212 11.29 7.29 2.35
CA PHE A 212 10.07 7.58 3.11
C PHE A 212 9.77 6.46 4.12
N CYS A 213 9.73 5.21 3.67
CA CYS A 213 9.47 4.07 4.55
C CYS A 213 10.49 4.00 5.70
N SER A 214 11.78 4.12 5.42
CA SER A 214 12.83 4.04 6.44
C SER A 214 12.80 5.21 7.42
N THR A 215 12.50 6.42 6.93
CA THR A 215 12.43 7.64 7.76
C THR A 215 11.26 7.57 8.75
N HIS A 216 10.13 7.01 8.32
CA HIS A 216 8.93 6.88 9.15
C HIS A 216 8.85 5.53 9.91
N GLY A 217 9.92 4.73 9.90
CA GLY A 217 10.02 3.51 10.69
C GLY A 217 9.25 2.30 10.14
N PHE A 218 8.81 2.32 8.87
CA PHE A 218 8.17 1.20 8.19
C PHE A 218 9.24 0.20 7.74
N ASN A 219 9.81 -0.55 8.68
CA ASN A 219 11.01 -1.34 8.49
C ASN A 219 10.78 -2.66 7.74
N ASN A 220 9.53 -3.10 7.63
CA ASN A 220 9.14 -4.28 6.86
C ASN A 220 8.64 -3.92 5.45
N THR A 221 8.74 -2.64 5.05
CA THR A 221 8.23 -2.14 3.78
C THR A 221 9.36 -1.83 2.81
N HIS A 222 9.22 -2.34 1.58
CA HIS A 222 10.19 -2.17 0.51
C HIS A 222 9.50 -2.12 -0.85
N MET A 223 9.83 -1.10 -1.66
CA MET A 223 9.43 -1.03 -3.06
C MET A 223 10.59 -1.52 -3.94
N GLY A 224 10.50 -2.76 -4.43
CA GLY A 224 11.55 -3.42 -5.23
C GLY A 224 11.32 -3.33 -6.73
N ARG A 225 10.08 -3.06 -7.19
CA ARG A 225 9.73 -2.97 -8.61
C ARG A 225 8.58 -2.01 -8.88
N LEU A 226 8.46 -1.54 -10.10
CA LEU A 226 7.26 -0.87 -10.57
C LEU A 226 6.08 -1.86 -10.67
N LEU A 227 4.86 -1.33 -10.55
CA LEU A 227 3.65 -2.14 -10.72
C LEU A 227 3.61 -2.74 -12.12
N LEU A 228 3.12 -3.97 -12.26
CA LEU A 228 3.06 -4.75 -13.51
C LEU A 228 4.42 -5.21 -14.07
N GLN A 229 5.54 -4.86 -13.46
CA GLN A 229 6.83 -5.45 -13.84
C GLN A 229 7.02 -6.84 -13.25
N SER A 230 7.95 -7.62 -13.83
CA SER A 230 8.32 -8.93 -13.28
C SER A 230 8.86 -8.81 -11.86
N ASN A 231 8.53 -9.78 -11.02
CA ASN A 231 9.05 -9.93 -9.66
C ASN A 231 10.22 -10.94 -9.59
N GLU A 232 10.84 -11.26 -10.71
CA GLU A 232 11.93 -12.25 -10.79
C GLU A 232 13.13 -11.88 -9.93
N TYR A 233 13.43 -10.59 -9.82
CA TYR A 233 14.61 -10.11 -9.09
C TYR A 233 14.28 -9.51 -7.73
N ASP A 234 13.11 -8.88 -7.59
CA ASP A 234 12.63 -8.24 -6.36
C ASP A 234 11.12 -8.01 -6.46
N ASP A 235 10.46 -7.82 -5.32
CA ASP A 235 9.03 -7.49 -5.27
C ASP A 235 8.76 -6.34 -4.29
N ASN A 236 7.51 -5.92 -4.22
CA ASN A 236 7.04 -4.95 -3.27
C ASN A 236 6.55 -5.67 -2.00
N TYR A 237 7.09 -5.30 -0.86
CA TYR A 237 6.80 -5.90 0.43
C TYR A 237 6.29 -4.86 1.42
N THR A 238 5.48 -5.31 2.38
CA THR A 238 5.08 -4.56 3.57
C THR A 238 4.66 -5.52 4.67
N SER A 239 4.29 -5.01 5.85
CA SER A 239 3.69 -5.81 6.92
C SER A 239 2.37 -5.23 7.38
N VAL A 240 1.61 -6.04 8.13
CA VAL A 240 0.32 -5.57 8.68
C VAL A 240 0.52 -4.46 9.71
N ALA A 241 1.62 -4.48 10.48
CA ALA A 241 1.93 -3.43 11.43
C ALA A 241 2.35 -2.13 10.72
N ASP A 242 3.23 -2.19 9.71
CA ASP A 242 3.62 -1.00 8.94
C ASP A 242 2.40 -0.34 8.29
N CYS A 243 1.51 -1.13 7.68
CA CYS A 243 0.25 -0.60 7.14
C CYS A 243 -0.65 0.01 8.23
N GLY A 244 -0.79 -0.68 9.36
CA GLY A 244 -1.61 -0.22 10.49
C GLY A 244 -1.11 1.10 11.07
N HIS A 245 0.20 1.23 11.24
CA HIS A 245 0.82 2.46 11.74
C HIS A 245 0.66 3.62 10.74
N LEU A 246 0.87 3.39 9.44
CA LEU A 246 0.65 4.44 8.44
C LEU A 246 -0.82 4.90 8.39
N LEU A 247 -1.77 3.97 8.47
CA LEU A 247 -3.20 4.32 8.55
C LEU A 247 -3.53 5.10 9.83
N TYR A 248 -2.89 4.77 10.95
CA TYR A 248 -3.07 5.49 12.20
C TYR A 248 -2.57 6.93 12.11
N GLU A 249 -1.38 7.15 11.53
CA GLU A 249 -0.84 8.49 11.32
C GLU A 249 -1.75 9.34 10.41
N MET A 250 -2.30 8.75 9.36
CA MET A 250 -3.27 9.43 8.48
C MET A 250 -4.55 9.79 9.23
N TYR A 251 -5.02 8.91 10.12
CA TYR A 251 -6.27 9.11 10.85
C TYR A 251 -6.11 10.04 12.05
N SER A 252 -5.02 9.94 12.80
CA SER A 252 -4.74 10.75 13.98
C SER A 252 -4.51 12.22 13.63
N GLY A 253 -4.25 12.53 12.35
CA GLY A 253 -4.04 13.88 11.87
C GLY A 253 -2.80 14.52 12.49
N ASN A 254 -1.69 13.76 12.66
CA ASN A 254 -0.41 14.33 13.10
C ASN A 254 0.14 15.29 12.04
N SER A 255 -0.44 16.48 11.96
CA SER A 255 -0.19 17.47 10.92
C SER A 255 1.26 18.02 10.91
N SER A 256 2.06 17.73 11.92
CA SER A 256 3.48 18.11 11.93
C SER A 256 4.34 17.15 11.12
N GLU A 257 3.94 15.87 11.06
CA GLU A 257 4.66 14.81 10.38
C GLU A 257 3.98 14.45 9.05
N TYR A 258 2.65 14.48 9.03
CA TYR A 258 1.84 14.22 7.84
C TYR A 258 0.91 15.41 7.54
N PRO A 259 1.40 16.50 6.96
CA PRO A 259 0.62 17.72 6.77
C PRO A 259 -0.59 17.54 5.83
N TYR A 260 -0.61 16.46 5.04
CA TYR A 260 -1.70 16.09 4.12
C TYR A 260 -2.49 14.87 4.58
N ALA A 261 -2.47 14.54 5.89
CA ALA A 261 -3.18 13.39 6.45
C ALA A 261 -4.66 13.35 6.06
N ASP A 262 -5.37 14.49 6.14
CA ASP A 262 -6.77 14.61 5.71
C ASP A 262 -6.97 14.26 4.23
N SER A 263 -6.07 14.73 3.35
CA SER A 263 -6.14 14.44 1.90
C SER A 263 -5.87 12.96 1.61
N MET A 264 -4.94 12.34 2.30
CA MET A 264 -4.68 10.89 2.20
C MET A 264 -5.89 10.08 2.65
N PHE A 265 -6.49 10.47 3.78
CA PHE A 265 -7.69 9.83 4.32
C PHE A 265 -8.87 9.93 3.35
N ASP A 266 -9.12 11.12 2.77
CA ASP A 266 -10.20 11.34 1.81
C ASP A 266 -10.07 10.44 0.57
N LEU A 267 -8.84 10.22 0.08
CA LEU A 267 -8.57 9.30 -1.02
C LEU A 267 -8.92 7.85 -0.66
N LEU A 268 -8.57 7.39 0.56
CA LEU A 268 -8.92 6.05 1.05
C LEU A 268 -10.44 5.90 1.25
N ALA A 269 -11.12 6.94 1.73
CA ALA A 269 -12.57 6.95 1.90
C ALA A 269 -13.31 6.88 0.55
N ALA A 270 -12.70 7.39 -0.53
CA ALA A 270 -13.21 7.32 -1.89
C ALA A 270 -12.91 5.99 -2.62
N GLN A 271 -12.30 4.99 -1.97
CA GLN A 271 -12.01 3.67 -2.55
C GLN A 271 -13.27 2.97 -3.05
N THR A 272 -13.22 2.48 -4.30
CA THR A 272 -14.36 1.82 -4.95
C THR A 272 -14.38 0.30 -4.80
N ARG A 273 -13.24 -0.31 -4.46
CA ARG A 273 -13.16 -1.77 -4.24
C ARG A 273 -13.61 -2.11 -2.83
N ARG A 274 -14.78 -2.76 -2.71
CA ARG A 274 -15.48 -2.98 -1.43
C ARG A 274 -15.72 -4.46 -1.12
N ASN A 275 -14.92 -5.36 -1.71
CA ASN A 275 -15.15 -6.81 -1.69
C ASN A 275 -14.47 -7.56 -0.53
N LYS A 276 -13.77 -6.86 0.37
CA LYS A 276 -13.04 -7.46 1.51
C LYS A 276 -13.51 -6.85 2.84
N ILE A 277 -12.73 -6.04 3.54
CA ILE A 277 -13.13 -5.42 4.83
C ILE A 277 -14.54 -4.84 4.78
N PRO A 278 -14.94 -4.06 3.76
CA PRO A 278 -16.27 -3.45 3.73
C PRO A 278 -17.42 -4.42 3.40
N ALA A 279 -17.14 -5.61 2.83
CA ALA A 279 -18.15 -6.41 2.14
C ALA A 279 -19.30 -6.90 3.03
N GLN A 280 -19.04 -7.17 4.32
CA GLN A 280 -20.07 -7.65 5.26
C GLN A 280 -20.38 -6.65 6.38
N MET A 281 -19.86 -5.43 6.29
CA MET A 281 -20.18 -4.40 7.28
C MET A 281 -21.60 -3.89 7.12
N PRO A 282 -22.23 -3.39 8.20
CA PRO A 282 -23.50 -2.68 8.11
C PRO A 282 -23.39 -1.50 7.13
N SER A 283 -24.47 -1.19 6.45
CA SER A 283 -24.48 -0.18 5.36
C SER A 283 -24.22 1.26 5.83
N ASP A 284 -24.40 1.52 7.11
CA ASP A 284 -24.16 2.80 7.77
C ASP A 284 -22.74 2.95 8.31
N VAL A 285 -21.94 1.87 8.33
CA VAL A 285 -20.55 1.91 8.76
C VAL A 285 -19.67 2.46 7.64
N LYS A 286 -18.90 3.48 7.97
CA LYS A 286 -17.96 4.12 7.04
C LYS A 286 -16.59 3.47 7.13
N ILE A 287 -15.99 3.22 5.96
CA ILE A 287 -14.69 2.56 5.85
C ILE A 287 -13.87 3.23 4.77
N ALA A 288 -12.68 3.68 5.16
CA ALA A 288 -11.61 4.12 4.28
C ALA A 288 -10.62 2.96 4.13
N ASN A 289 -10.34 2.49 2.90
CA ASN A 289 -9.48 1.31 2.72
C ASN A 289 -8.63 1.34 1.45
N LYS A 290 -7.61 0.48 1.41
CA LYS A 290 -6.82 0.16 0.23
C LYS A 290 -6.65 -1.34 0.11
N THR A 291 -7.04 -1.89 -1.06
CA THR A 291 -6.87 -3.31 -1.38
C THR A 291 -5.53 -3.59 -2.06
N GLY A 292 -5.04 -4.83 -1.94
CA GLY A 292 -3.93 -5.39 -2.70
C GLY A 292 -4.28 -6.77 -3.23
N GLU A 293 -3.95 -7.07 -4.50
CA GLU A 293 -4.32 -8.33 -5.16
C GLU A 293 -3.23 -8.74 -6.14
N LEU A 294 -2.83 -10.02 -6.09
CA LEU A 294 -2.06 -10.75 -7.10
C LEU A 294 -2.75 -12.11 -7.32
N ASP A 295 -2.17 -12.96 -8.14
CA ASP A 295 -2.76 -14.27 -8.46
C ASP A 295 -2.94 -15.18 -7.24
N ASP A 296 -2.07 -15.00 -6.23
CA ASP A 296 -2.05 -15.77 -4.97
C ASP A 296 -1.95 -14.88 -3.72
N VAL A 297 -2.34 -13.60 -3.83
CA VAL A 297 -2.27 -12.61 -2.75
C VAL A 297 -3.58 -11.86 -2.62
N GLU A 298 -4.11 -11.77 -1.41
CA GLU A 298 -5.31 -10.99 -1.07
C GLU A 298 -5.06 -10.16 0.19
N ASN A 299 -4.96 -8.85 0.02
CA ASN A 299 -4.69 -7.90 1.09
C ASN A 299 -5.79 -6.83 1.16
N ASP A 300 -6.06 -6.32 2.35
CA ASP A 300 -6.87 -5.11 2.57
C ASP A 300 -6.44 -4.43 3.86
N ALA A 301 -6.27 -3.12 3.81
CA ALA A 301 -5.91 -2.26 4.93
C ALA A 301 -6.94 -1.15 5.04
N GLY A 302 -7.62 -1.04 6.19
CA GLY A 302 -8.76 -0.14 6.31
C GLY A 302 -8.98 0.44 7.71
N ILE A 303 -9.66 1.58 7.72
CA ILE A 303 -10.09 2.32 8.90
C ILE A 303 -11.61 2.31 8.94
N ILE A 304 -12.18 1.78 10.01
CA ILE A 304 -13.59 1.93 10.36
C ILE A 304 -13.70 3.21 11.16
N TYR A 305 -14.49 4.17 10.68
CA TYR A 305 -14.56 5.50 11.25
C TYR A 305 -16.01 6.01 11.36
N ASP A 306 -16.19 7.09 12.12
CA ASP A 306 -17.51 7.70 12.38
C ASP A 306 -18.50 6.67 12.94
N ALA A 307 -18.01 5.79 13.82
CA ALA A 307 -18.72 4.71 14.49
C ALA A 307 -18.54 4.80 16.00
N ASP A 308 -19.30 4.01 16.77
CA ASP A 308 -19.15 3.97 18.23
C ASP A 308 -17.81 3.39 18.67
N ASN A 309 -17.25 2.47 17.87
CA ASN A 309 -15.91 1.92 18.03
C ASN A 309 -15.19 2.04 16.69
N GLU A 310 -14.17 2.89 16.66
CA GLU A 310 -13.34 3.14 15.50
C GLU A 310 -12.12 2.22 15.53
N LEU A 311 -11.84 1.56 14.41
CA LEU A 311 -10.84 0.49 14.33
C LEU A 311 -9.96 0.65 13.10
N ILE A 312 -8.70 0.25 13.22
CA ILE A 312 -7.85 -0.04 12.06
C ILE A 312 -7.72 -1.55 11.95
N LEU A 313 -8.00 -2.07 10.76
CA LEU A 313 -7.88 -3.48 10.40
C LEU A 313 -6.95 -3.63 9.20
N VAL A 314 -5.98 -4.52 9.32
CA VAL A 314 -5.14 -4.91 8.18
C VAL A 314 -5.11 -6.42 8.08
N PHE A 315 -5.38 -6.93 6.89
CA PHE A 315 -5.26 -8.34 6.53
C PHE A 315 -4.29 -8.47 5.38
N MET A 316 -3.32 -9.35 5.52
CA MET A 316 -2.42 -9.75 4.44
C MET A 316 -2.40 -11.26 4.34
N SER A 317 -2.42 -11.76 3.10
CA SER A 317 -2.31 -13.18 2.82
C SER A 317 -1.57 -13.43 1.51
N GLU A 318 -0.76 -14.47 1.48
CA GLU A 318 0.05 -14.85 0.33
C GLU A 318 0.17 -16.38 0.20
N ASN A 319 0.63 -16.83 -0.96
CA ASN A 319 0.70 -18.26 -1.30
C ASN A 319 -0.68 -18.93 -1.23
N LEU A 320 -1.70 -18.21 -1.64
CA LEU A 320 -3.08 -18.67 -1.62
C LEU A 320 -3.34 -19.67 -2.73
N SER A 321 -4.01 -20.77 -2.40
CA SER A 321 -4.57 -21.69 -3.40
C SER A 321 -5.95 -21.26 -3.90
N GLU A 322 -6.68 -20.45 -3.12
CA GLU A 322 -8.07 -20.02 -3.36
C GLU A 322 -8.31 -18.57 -2.94
N CYS A 323 -8.07 -17.62 -3.85
CA CYS A 323 -8.20 -16.18 -3.57
C CYS A 323 -9.64 -15.76 -3.23
N GLY A 324 -10.66 -16.29 -3.91
CA GLY A 324 -12.06 -15.98 -3.61
C GLY A 324 -12.48 -16.37 -2.18
N SER A 325 -11.94 -17.47 -1.67
CA SER A 325 -12.10 -17.90 -0.29
C SER A 325 -11.40 -16.92 0.67
N ALA A 326 -10.22 -16.41 0.31
CA ALA A 326 -9.48 -15.44 1.12
C ALA A 326 -10.23 -14.10 1.23
N GLN A 327 -10.80 -13.58 0.14
CA GLN A 327 -11.66 -12.38 0.18
C GLN A 327 -12.84 -12.54 1.12
N SER A 328 -13.51 -13.70 1.06
CA SER A 328 -14.64 -14.03 1.95
C SER A 328 -14.21 -14.14 3.40
N THR A 329 -13.00 -14.67 3.66
CA THR A 329 -12.42 -14.75 5.00
C THR A 329 -12.16 -13.37 5.56
N ILE A 330 -11.50 -12.48 4.80
CA ILE A 330 -11.26 -11.09 5.22
C ILE A 330 -12.58 -10.41 5.57
N ALA A 331 -13.59 -10.51 4.71
CA ALA A 331 -14.91 -9.92 4.96
C ALA A 331 -15.56 -10.45 6.24
N THR A 332 -15.50 -11.77 6.46
CA THR A 332 -16.11 -12.42 7.63
C THR A 332 -15.38 -12.06 8.93
N LEU A 333 -14.06 -12.11 8.93
CA LEU A 333 -13.27 -11.78 10.11
C LEU A 333 -13.38 -10.30 10.47
N SER A 334 -13.39 -9.41 9.47
CA SER A 334 -13.60 -7.97 9.68
C SER A 334 -14.95 -7.71 10.34
N ARG A 335 -16.02 -8.37 9.89
CA ARG A 335 -17.35 -8.26 10.52
C ARG A 335 -17.33 -8.80 11.95
N GLN A 336 -16.67 -9.91 12.21
CA GLN A 336 -16.57 -10.47 13.57
C GLN A 336 -15.81 -9.55 14.52
N ILE A 337 -14.72 -8.91 14.06
CA ILE A 337 -13.99 -7.91 14.85
C ILE A 337 -14.90 -6.73 15.18
N TYR A 338 -15.60 -6.20 14.18
CA TYR A 338 -16.54 -5.11 14.37
C TYR A 338 -17.63 -5.47 15.40
N ASP A 339 -18.26 -6.63 15.27
CA ASP A 339 -19.29 -7.10 16.19
C ASP A 339 -18.74 -7.33 17.61
N TYR A 340 -17.50 -7.84 17.73
CA TYR A 340 -16.83 -8.04 19.01
C TYR A 340 -16.69 -6.73 19.80
N TYR A 341 -16.30 -5.66 19.14
CA TYR A 341 -16.17 -4.35 19.78
C TYR A 341 -17.54 -3.71 20.08
N ASN A 342 -18.55 -3.95 19.26
CA ASN A 342 -19.89 -3.39 19.44
C ASN A 342 -20.80 -4.20 20.38
N SER A 343 -20.52 -5.49 20.64
CA SER A 343 -21.34 -6.33 21.53
C SER A 343 -21.05 -6.15 23.02
N VAL A 344 -20.00 -5.42 23.39
CA VAL A 344 -19.52 -5.27 24.78
C VAL A 344 -19.73 -3.85 25.33
N SER A 345 -20.63 -3.07 24.67
CA SER A 345 -20.98 -1.71 25.09
C SER A 345 -22.05 -1.70 26.18
#